data_b833bd5140a53041680a864914f058aa
#
_entry.id   b833bd5140a53041680a864914f058aa
#
_cell.length_a   1.000
_cell.length_b   1.000
_cell.length_c   1.000
_cell.angle_alpha   90.00
_cell.angle_beta   90.00
_cell.angle_gamma   90.00
#
_symmetry.space_group_name_H-M   'P 1'
#
loop_
_entity.id
_entity.type
_entity.pdbx_description
1 polymer ?
#
loop_
_entity_poly.entity_id
_entity_poly.type
_entity_poly.pdbx_seq_one_letter_code
_entity_poly.pdbx_strand_id
1 'polypeptide(L)'
;MSVAYKDVLERFVKYREQRNISQNELAQMLRISQSYVSKMEVGKARISFEILTALYQQGWDIDYIITGQENHRTVLNDLYDSCNKERRADFLQYMVWTVRQGIKSYEKHIKQMERYIEKFEYFNMYTSGIAAEDTAFYGIRTVNRLSQVQMAKMLHVDIKKYRAMEKNEKKPDAELLMLLYNNFECMPFETIYGENDLGEINAVWRKLPSQMQDELYAFMKQGLRFIDNQTGDTKV
;
A
#
# COMPACT_ATOMS: atom_id res chain seq x y z
N MET A 1 -10.32 -9.97 -10.15
CA MET A 1 -10.63 -11.31 -9.56
C MET A 1 -10.63 -11.18 -8.05
N SER A 2 -11.59 -11.79 -7.35
CA SER A 2 -11.61 -11.82 -5.88
C SER A 2 -10.62 -12.88 -5.38
N VAL A 3 -9.82 -12.54 -4.38
CA VAL A 3 -8.86 -13.44 -3.72
C VAL A 3 -9.55 -14.16 -2.57
N ALA A 4 -9.40 -15.46 -2.47
CA ALA A 4 -9.87 -16.23 -1.31
C ALA A 4 -8.77 -16.31 -0.25
N TYR A 5 -9.15 -16.44 1.03
CA TYR A 5 -8.16 -16.54 2.12
C TYR A 5 -7.27 -17.79 1.98
N LYS A 6 -7.81 -18.87 1.39
CA LYS A 6 -7.02 -20.05 1.04
C LYS A 6 -5.84 -19.71 0.12
N ASP A 7 -6.06 -18.85 -0.88
CA ASP A 7 -5.00 -18.46 -1.82
C ASP A 7 -3.90 -17.64 -1.10
N VAL A 8 -4.29 -16.84 -0.09
CA VAL A 8 -3.32 -16.13 0.77
C VAL A 8 -2.42 -17.11 1.52
N LEU A 9 -3.02 -18.16 2.12
CA LEU A 9 -2.29 -19.18 2.86
C LEU A 9 -1.36 -19.99 1.93
N GLU A 10 -1.84 -20.38 0.75
CA GLU A 10 -1.02 -21.09 -0.24
C GLU A 10 0.19 -20.25 -0.69
N ARG A 11 0.00 -18.94 -0.93
CA ARG A 11 1.11 -18.03 -1.26
C ARG A 11 2.07 -17.85 -0.10
N PHE A 12 1.56 -17.74 1.14
CA PHE A 12 2.39 -17.64 2.34
C PHE A 12 3.31 -18.85 2.49
N VAL A 13 2.76 -20.08 2.37
CA VAL A 13 3.55 -21.32 2.41
C VAL A 13 4.58 -21.35 1.29
N LYS A 14 4.15 -21.12 0.05
CA LYS A 14 5.03 -21.11 -1.12
C LYS A 14 6.16 -20.09 -0.99
N TYR A 15 5.86 -18.90 -0.45
CA TYR A 15 6.85 -17.84 -0.27
C TYR A 15 7.92 -18.23 0.76
N ARG A 16 7.53 -18.91 1.86
CA ARG A 16 8.45 -19.48 2.84
C ARG A 16 9.34 -20.56 2.21
N GLU A 17 8.74 -21.49 1.46
CA GLU A 17 9.45 -22.62 0.83
C GLU A 17 10.45 -22.15 -0.22
N GLN A 18 10.09 -21.18 -1.04
CA GLN A 18 10.99 -20.58 -2.03
C GLN A 18 12.25 -19.94 -1.40
N ARG A 19 12.15 -19.53 -0.14
CA ARG A 19 13.28 -19.01 0.64
C ARG A 19 14.03 -20.08 1.43
N ASN A 20 13.66 -21.35 1.23
CA ASN A 20 14.21 -22.51 1.96
C ASN A 20 14.12 -22.37 3.48
N ILE A 21 13.07 -21.72 3.98
CA ILE A 21 12.83 -21.52 5.42
C ILE A 21 11.89 -22.61 5.91
N SER A 22 12.33 -23.44 6.87
CA SER A 22 11.48 -24.43 7.53
C SER A 22 10.46 -23.75 8.48
N GLN A 23 9.39 -24.46 8.87
CA GLN A 23 8.46 -23.97 9.89
C GLN A 23 9.14 -23.65 11.23
N ASN A 24 10.18 -24.42 11.61
CA ASN A 24 10.94 -24.18 12.83
C ASN A 24 11.76 -22.89 12.74
N GLU A 25 12.45 -22.64 11.64
CA GLU A 25 13.20 -21.41 11.42
C GLU A 25 12.28 -20.20 11.38
N LEU A 26 11.13 -20.31 10.69
CA LEU A 26 10.14 -19.24 10.68
C LEU A 26 9.60 -18.97 12.10
N ALA A 27 9.34 -20.00 12.88
CA ALA A 27 8.90 -19.87 14.26
C ALA A 27 9.93 -19.14 15.14
N GLN A 28 11.22 -19.45 14.97
CA GLN A 28 12.32 -18.76 15.66
C GLN A 28 12.42 -17.29 15.24
N MET A 29 12.35 -17.01 13.93
CA MET A 29 12.37 -15.63 13.38
C MET A 29 11.24 -14.78 13.94
N LEU A 30 10.05 -15.35 14.06
CA LEU A 30 8.84 -14.65 14.54
C LEU A 30 8.68 -14.72 16.08
N ARG A 31 9.55 -15.43 16.81
CA ARG A 31 9.47 -15.68 18.27
C ARG A 31 8.14 -16.29 18.70
N ILE A 32 7.63 -17.24 17.92
CA ILE A 32 6.41 -18.00 18.18
C ILE A 32 6.71 -19.51 18.19
N SER A 33 5.73 -20.35 18.54
CA SER A 33 5.90 -21.80 18.45
C SER A 33 5.78 -22.31 17.01
N GLN A 34 6.51 -23.38 16.68
CA GLN A 34 6.32 -24.08 15.39
C GLN A 34 4.88 -24.56 15.19
N SER A 35 4.23 -25.03 16.26
CA SER A 35 2.82 -25.41 16.21
C SER A 35 1.90 -24.25 15.81
N TYR A 36 2.25 -23.00 16.17
CA TYR A 36 1.47 -21.83 15.74
C TYR A 36 1.70 -21.53 14.25
N VAL A 37 2.95 -21.64 13.75
CA VAL A 37 3.24 -21.54 12.30
C VAL A 37 2.44 -22.57 11.52
N SER A 38 2.48 -23.85 11.94
CA SER A 38 1.70 -24.92 11.30
C SER A 38 0.19 -24.63 11.28
N LYS A 39 -0.35 -24.06 12.37
CA LYS A 39 -1.78 -23.67 12.42
C LYS A 39 -2.09 -22.50 11.49
N MET A 40 -1.20 -21.53 11.34
CA MET A 40 -1.37 -20.43 10.39
C MET A 40 -1.40 -20.96 8.95
N GLU A 41 -0.46 -21.83 8.58
CA GLU A 41 -0.35 -22.36 7.22
C GLU A 41 -1.60 -23.16 6.78
N VAL A 42 -2.28 -23.81 7.71
CA VAL A 42 -3.53 -24.53 7.43
C VAL A 42 -4.80 -23.73 7.75
N GLY A 43 -4.67 -22.44 8.07
CA GLY A 43 -5.81 -21.55 8.35
C GLY A 43 -6.50 -21.78 9.70
N LYS A 44 -5.92 -22.57 10.61
CA LYS A 44 -6.42 -22.79 11.97
C LYS A 44 -6.04 -21.67 12.96
N ALA A 45 -5.09 -20.83 12.58
CA ALA A 45 -4.73 -19.61 13.29
C ALA A 45 -4.64 -18.47 12.29
N ARG A 46 -4.97 -17.24 12.71
CA ARG A 46 -4.88 -16.04 11.87
C ARG A 46 -3.44 -15.54 11.81
N ILE A 47 -3.07 -15.01 10.67
CA ILE A 47 -1.81 -14.26 10.51
C ILE A 47 -2.10 -12.83 10.95
N SER A 48 -1.61 -12.46 12.14
CA SER A 48 -1.85 -11.12 12.70
C SER A 48 -1.01 -10.05 12.01
N PHE A 49 -1.38 -8.78 12.21
CA PHE A 49 -0.63 -7.65 11.65
C PHE A 49 0.81 -7.59 12.16
N GLU A 50 1.03 -7.93 13.42
CA GLU A 50 2.37 -7.98 14.03
C GLU A 50 3.26 -9.02 13.34
N ILE A 51 2.69 -10.19 12.99
CA ILE A 51 3.39 -11.22 12.22
C ILE A 51 3.71 -10.71 10.82
N LEU A 52 2.74 -10.09 10.14
CA LEU A 52 2.95 -9.52 8.81
C LEU A 52 4.04 -8.43 8.83
N THR A 53 4.02 -7.57 9.85
CA THR A 53 5.04 -6.54 10.06
C THR A 53 6.44 -7.15 10.29
N ALA A 54 6.54 -8.18 11.12
CA ALA A 54 7.79 -8.88 11.36
C ALA A 54 8.36 -9.53 10.09
N LEU A 55 7.50 -10.10 9.26
CA LEU A 55 7.86 -10.68 7.96
C LEU A 55 8.31 -9.59 6.97
N TYR A 56 7.59 -8.47 6.91
CA TYR A 56 7.94 -7.32 6.07
C TYR A 56 9.34 -6.79 6.40
N GLN A 57 9.66 -6.67 7.69
CA GLN A 57 10.99 -6.27 8.16
C GLN A 57 12.11 -7.26 7.78
N GLN A 58 11.74 -8.51 7.46
CA GLN A 58 12.64 -9.53 6.90
C GLN A 58 12.64 -9.56 5.36
N GLY A 59 12.07 -8.54 4.72
CA GLY A 59 12.02 -8.41 3.27
C GLY A 59 11.01 -9.33 2.58
N TRP A 60 9.91 -9.70 3.28
CA TRP A 60 8.80 -10.41 2.65
C TRP A 60 7.87 -9.42 1.96
N ASP A 61 7.43 -9.76 0.75
CA ASP A 61 6.40 -9.00 0.03
C ASP A 61 5.02 -9.39 0.55
N ILE A 62 4.52 -8.61 1.51
CA ILE A 62 3.25 -8.90 2.19
C ILE A 62 2.07 -8.64 1.26
N ASP A 63 2.13 -7.59 0.46
CA ASP A 63 1.04 -7.30 -0.49
C ASP A 63 0.95 -8.36 -1.58
N TYR A 64 2.07 -8.92 -2.07
CA TYR A 64 2.02 -10.10 -2.92
C TYR A 64 1.36 -11.30 -2.23
N ILE A 65 1.71 -11.59 -0.99
CA ILE A 65 1.12 -12.70 -0.23
C ILE A 65 -0.39 -12.51 -0.09
N ILE A 66 -0.85 -11.30 0.21
CA ILE A 66 -2.27 -11.00 0.39
C ILE A 66 -3.01 -10.99 -0.96
N THR A 67 -2.49 -10.31 -1.96
CA THR A 67 -3.22 -9.98 -3.20
C THR A 67 -2.92 -10.93 -4.36
N GLY A 68 -1.74 -11.56 -4.35
CA GLY A 68 -1.18 -12.27 -5.50
C GLY A 68 -0.69 -11.34 -6.60
N GLN A 69 -0.71 -10.04 -6.38
CA GLN A 69 -0.11 -9.06 -7.28
C GLN A 69 1.33 -8.86 -6.87
N GLU A 70 2.25 -9.18 -7.76
CA GLU A 70 3.66 -8.86 -7.52
C GLU A 70 3.79 -7.34 -7.37
N ASN A 71 4.37 -6.92 -6.26
CA ASN A 71 4.69 -5.50 -6.07
C ASN A 71 5.91 -5.19 -6.93
N HIS A 72 5.67 -5.10 -8.24
CA HIS A 72 6.71 -4.74 -9.16
C HIS A 72 7.09 -3.28 -8.90
N ARG A 73 8.28 -3.08 -8.33
CA ARG A 73 8.95 -1.79 -8.41
C ARG A 73 8.84 -1.29 -9.85
N THR A 74 8.51 -0.04 -10.00
CA THR A 74 8.54 0.65 -11.28
C THR A 74 9.75 1.58 -11.32
N VAL A 75 9.99 2.21 -12.45
CA VAL A 75 11.00 3.28 -12.59
C VAL A 75 10.80 4.42 -11.57
N LEU A 76 9.58 4.55 -11.02
CA LEU A 76 9.27 5.54 -9.99
C LEU A 76 9.96 5.24 -8.66
N ASN A 77 10.15 3.97 -8.31
CA ASN A 77 10.86 3.58 -7.09
C ASN A 77 12.33 4.00 -7.17
N ASP A 78 12.98 3.77 -8.31
CA ASP A 78 14.38 4.14 -8.49
C ASP A 78 14.56 5.66 -8.46
N LEU A 79 13.60 6.38 -9.04
CA LEU A 79 13.56 7.83 -9.00
C LEU A 79 13.37 8.35 -7.57
N TYR A 80 12.44 7.76 -6.81
CA TYR A 80 12.18 8.11 -5.41
C TYR A 80 13.37 7.78 -4.50
N ASP A 81 13.99 6.62 -4.69
CA ASP A 81 15.16 6.21 -3.91
C ASP A 81 16.37 7.10 -4.16
N SER A 82 16.48 7.70 -5.34
CA SER A 82 17.53 8.67 -5.68
C SER A 82 17.32 10.05 -5.03
N CYS A 83 16.12 10.34 -4.52
CA CYS A 83 15.82 11.58 -3.80
C CYS A 83 16.48 11.61 -2.42
N ASN A 84 16.99 12.80 -2.03
CA ASN A 84 17.47 13.03 -0.67
C ASN A 84 16.38 12.68 0.36
N LYS A 85 16.74 11.90 1.38
CA LYS A 85 15.80 11.39 2.41
C LYS A 85 14.96 12.49 3.05
N GLU A 86 15.54 13.66 3.30
CA GLU A 86 14.86 14.80 3.91
C GLU A 86 13.81 15.44 2.99
N ARG A 87 13.92 15.18 1.67
CA ARG A 87 13.01 15.74 0.64
C ARG A 87 12.05 14.71 0.06
N ARG A 88 12.09 13.48 0.52
CA ARG A 88 11.25 12.40 -0.02
C ARG A 88 9.75 12.68 0.10
N ALA A 89 9.32 13.32 1.20
CA ALA A 89 7.92 13.68 1.37
C ALA A 89 7.47 14.72 0.33
N ASP A 90 8.26 15.77 0.11
CA ASP A 90 7.98 16.80 -0.89
C ASP A 90 7.98 16.21 -2.30
N PHE A 91 8.95 15.33 -2.58
CA PHE A 91 9.05 14.69 -3.88
C PHE A 91 7.90 13.72 -4.14
N LEU A 92 7.45 12.97 -3.12
CA LEU A 92 6.28 12.11 -3.23
C LEU A 92 5.01 12.90 -3.58
N GLN A 93 4.78 14.03 -2.91
CA GLN A 93 3.68 14.93 -3.24
C GLN A 93 3.76 15.41 -4.70
N TYR A 94 4.95 15.77 -5.15
CA TYR A 94 5.17 16.17 -6.53
C TYR A 94 4.90 15.04 -7.53
N MET A 95 5.31 13.81 -7.22
CA MET A 95 5.02 12.63 -8.05
C MET A 95 3.51 12.38 -8.17
N VAL A 96 2.79 12.40 -7.04
CA VAL A 96 1.33 12.24 -6.99
C VAL A 96 0.65 13.31 -7.81
N TRP A 97 1.03 14.58 -7.60
CA TRP A 97 0.50 15.70 -8.36
C TRP A 97 0.74 15.55 -9.87
N THR A 98 1.94 15.17 -10.25
CA THR A 98 2.34 14.99 -11.66
C THR A 98 1.51 13.91 -12.34
N VAL A 99 1.36 12.73 -11.72
CA VAL A 99 0.53 11.64 -12.27
C VAL A 99 -0.92 12.09 -12.39
N ARG A 100 -1.44 12.77 -11.36
CA ARG A 100 -2.80 13.31 -11.38
C ARG A 100 -3.04 14.30 -12.53
N GLN A 101 -2.12 15.25 -12.76
CA GLN A 101 -2.24 16.20 -13.86
C GLN A 101 -2.15 15.50 -15.22
N GLY A 102 -1.24 14.54 -15.35
CA GLY A 102 -1.14 13.71 -16.56
C GLY A 102 -2.46 13.02 -16.89
N ILE A 103 -3.10 12.36 -15.91
CA ILE A 103 -4.39 11.70 -16.11
C ILE A 103 -5.48 12.71 -16.51
N LYS A 104 -5.52 13.89 -15.88
CA LYS A 104 -6.52 14.94 -16.17
C LYS A 104 -6.35 15.57 -17.55
N SER A 105 -5.11 15.70 -18.01
CA SER A 105 -4.80 16.35 -19.30
C SER A 105 -4.95 15.40 -20.51
N TYR A 106 -5.11 14.10 -20.28
CA TYR A 106 -5.23 13.12 -21.34
C TYR A 106 -6.66 13.12 -21.90
N GLU A 107 -6.86 13.65 -23.12
CA GLU A 107 -8.15 13.85 -23.77
C GLU A 107 -8.97 12.57 -23.98
N LYS A 108 -8.33 11.41 -24.05
CA LYS A 108 -8.98 10.11 -24.05
C LYS A 108 -9.23 9.65 -22.62
N HIS A 109 -10.19 10.26 -21.94
CA HIS A 109 -10.63 9.83 -20.62
C HIS A 109 -10.97 8.34 -20.61
N ILE A 110 -10.04 7.56 -20.11
CA ILE A 110 -10.33 6.20 -19.74
C ILE A 110 -11.20 6.31 -18.49
N LYS A 111 -12.52 6.09 -18.63
CA LYS A 111 -13.49 6.14 -17.50
C LYS A 111 -13.01 5.40 -16.25
N GLN A 112 -12.16 4.38 -16.43
CA GLN A 112 -11.54 3.65 -15.34
C GLN A 112 -10.52 4.48 -14.53
N MET A 113 -10.00 5.59 -15.07
CA MET A 113 -9.00 6.42 -14.40
C MET A 113 -9.62 7.51 -13.51
N GLU A 114 -10.88 7.88 -13.71
CA GLU A 114 -11.56 8.88 -12.87
C GLU A 114 -11.57 8.47 -11.40
N ARG A 115 -11.80 7.17 -11.12
CA ARG A 115 -11.73 6.64 -9.74
C ARG A 115 -10.34 6.75 -9.08
N TYR A 116 -9.26 6.79 -9.89
CA TYR A 116 -7.90 6.98 -9.36
C TYR A 116 -7.61 8.45 -9.07
N ILE A 117 -8.21 9.37 -9.80
CA ILE A 117 -8.12 10.81 -9.50
C ILE A 117 -8.68 11.10 -8.11
N GLU A 118 -9.85 10.54 -7.77
CA GLU A 118 -10.45 10.66 -6.43
C GLU A 118 -9.55 10.04 -5.34
N LYS A 119 -8.97 8.88 -5.59
CA LYS A 119 -7.99 8.26 -4.67
C LYS A 119 -6.76 9.14 -4.46
N PHE A 120 -6.24 9.76 -5.53
CA PHE A 120 -5.12 10.69 -5.42
C PHE A 120 -5.46 12.00 -4.73
N GLU A 121 -6.69 12.47 -4.81
CA GLU A 121 -7.13 13.63 -4.02
C GLU A 121 -7.06 13.34 -2.53
N TYR A 122 -7.52 12.17 -2.11
CA TYR A 122 -7.39 11.72 -0.74
C TYR A 122 -5.92 11.55 -0.32
N PHE A 123 -5.13 10.87 -1.13
CA PHE A 123 -3.71 10.64 -0.89
C PHE A 123 -2.95 11.98 -0.74
N ASN A 124 -3.25 12.95 -1.60
CA ASN A 124 -2.66 14.29 -1.53
C ASN A 124 -3.05 15.04 -0.24
N MET A 125 -4.25 14.86 0.27
CA MET A 125 -4.68 15.37 1.58
C MET A 125 -3.89 14.71 2.72
N TYR A 126 -3.69 13.40 2.66
CA TYR A 126 -2.95 12.63 3.67
C TYR A 126 -1.47 13.04 3.73
N THR A 127 -0.81 13.14 2.58
CA THR A 127 0.61 13.54 2.49
C THR A 127 0.85 15.02 2.79
N SER A 128 -0.17 15.89 2.65
CA SER A 128 -0.06 17.32 2.98
C SER A 128 -0.19 17.65 4.47
N GLY A 129 -0.30 16.65 5.34
CA GLY A 129 -0.41 16.83 6.79
C GLY A 129 -1.77 17.36 7.27
N ILE A 130 -2.73 17.59 6.36
CA ILE A 130 -4.07 18.08 6.70
C ILE A 130 -4.89 16.99 7.41
N ALA A 131 -4.50 15.72 7.23
CA ALA A 131 -5.16 14.55 7.79
C ALA A 131 -4.23 13.74 8.70
N ALA A 132 -3.29 14.38 9.40
CA ALA A 132 -2.32 13.69 10.28
C ALA A 132 -2.96 12.81 11.36
N GLU A 133 -4.23 13.03 11.69
CA GLU A 133 -5.00 12.22 12.65
C GLU A 133 -5.84 11.11 11.97
N ASP A 134 -5.96 11.13 10.64
CA ASP A 134 -6.80 10.20 9.91
C ASP A 134 -6.04 8.90 9.60
N THR A 135 -6.67 7.78 9.89
CA THR A 135 -6.10 6.46 9.57
C THR A 135 -6.40 6.07 8.13
N ALA A 136 -5.64 5.09 7.60
CA ALA A 136 -5.89 4.52 6.27
C ALA A 136 -7.36 3.99 6.14
N PHE A 137 -7.92 3.44 7.20
CA PHE A 137 -9.33 2.99 7.21
C PHE A 137 -10.32 4.13 7.04
N TYR A 138 -10.10 5.25 7.73
CA TYR A 138 -10.89 6.47 7.56
C TYR A 138 -10.80 6.94 6.11
N GLY A 139 -9.61 7.00 5.58
CA GLY A 139 -9.37 7.43 4.23
C GLY A 139 -10.03 6.58 3.15
N ILE A 140 -9.81 5.28 3.18
CA ILE A 140 -10.44 4.35 2.25
C ILE A 140 -11.97 4.52 2.30
N ARG A 141 -12.55 4.63 3.50
CA ARG A 141 -13.99 4.82 3.68
C ARG A 141 -14.48 6.14 3.09
N THR A 142 -13.79 7.23 3.38
CA THR A 142 -14.19 8.59 2.95
C THR A 142 -14.12 8.75 1.44
N VAL A 143 -13.04 8.30 0.81
CA VAL A 143 -12.89 8.31 -0.66
C VAL A 143 -13.99 7.52 -1.36
N ASN A 144 -14.39 6.39 -0.76
CA ASN A 144 -15.47 5.56 -1.30
C ASN A 144 -16.88 6.01 -0.86
N ARG A 145 -16.99 7.14 -0.14
CA ARG A 145 -18.28 7.72 0.34
C ARG A 145 -19.10 6.74 1.15
N LEU A 146 -18.45 5.89 1.96
CA LEU A 146 -19.10 4.88 2.77
C LEU A 146 -19.32 5.36 4.20
N SER A 147 -20.40 4.90 4.83
CA SER A 147 -20.59 4.99 6.27
C SER A 147 -19.76 3.93 6.99
N GLN A 148 -19.46 4.14 8.28
CA GLN A 148 -18.80 3.14 9.12
C GLN A 148 -19.55 1.79 9.15
N VAL A 149 -20.87 1.82 9.11
CA VAL A 149 -21.71 0.60 9.07
C VAL A 149 -21.54 -0.16 7.76
N GLN A 150 -21.51 0.53 6.63
CA GLN A 150 -21.27 -0.08 5.33
C GLN A 150 -19.88 -0.70 5.25
N MET A 151 -18.87 0.03 5.72
CA MET A 151 -17.49 -0.46 5.74
C MET A 151 -17.33 -1.69 6.64
N ALA A 152 -17.92 -1.67 7.84
CA ALA A 152 -17.91 -2.83 8.75
C ALA A 152 -18.57 -4.06 8.11
N LYS A 153 -19.68 -3.88 7.39
CA LYS A 153 -20.37 -4.95 6.67
C LYS A 153 -19.51 -5.51 5.54
N MET A 154 -18.86 -4.66 4.75
CA MET A 154 -17.98 -5.09 3.65
C MET A 154 -16.75 -5.87 4.14
N LEU A 155 -16.23 -5.50 5.31
CA LEU A 155 -15.09 -6.16 5.94
C LEU A 155 -15.50 -7.34 6.86
N HIS A 156 -16.78 -7.70 6.93
CA HIS A 156 -17.34 -8.78 7.73
C HIS A 156 -16.96 -8.67 9.22
N VAL A 157 -16.94 -7.46 9.75
CA VAL A 157 -16.65 -7.20 11.16
C VAL A 157 -17.83 -6.46 11.82
N ASP A 158 -17.91 -6.54 13.16
CA ASP A 158 -18.83 -5.69 13.90
C ASP A 158 -18.38 -4.22 13.88
N ILE A 159 -19.34 -3.30 14.06
CA ILE A 159 -19.09 -1.85 13.98
C ILE A 159 -18.11 -1.36 15.06
N LYS A 160 -18.07 -2.01 16.23
CA LYS A 160 -17.15 -1.65 17.31
C LYS A 160 -15.70 -1.98 16.92
N LYS A 161 -15.48 -3.16 16.31
CA LYS A 161 -14.17 -3.55 15.78
C LYS A 161 -13.73 -2.62 14.66
N TYR A 162 -14.65 -2.26 13.74
CA TYR A 162 -14.33 -1.32 12.67
C TYR A 162 -13.91 0.05 13.21
N ARG A 163 -14.67 0.62 14.16
CA ARG A 163 -14.33 1.90 14.80
C ARG A 163 -12.98 1.89 15.50
N ALA A 164 -12.64 0.77 16.16
CA ALA A 164 -11.33 0.62 16.78
C ALA A 164 -10.19 0.58 15.76
N MET A 165 -10.41 -0.04 14.58
CA MET A 165 -9.44 0.01 13.47
C MET A 165 -9.33 1.43 12.87
N GLU A 166 -10.45 2.13 12.68
CA GLU A 166 -10.46 3.49 12.17
C GLU A 166 -9.74 4.48 13.12
N LYS A 167 -9.72 4.20 14.42
CA LYS A 167 -8.96 4.96 15.43
C LYS A 167 -7.52 4.45 15.64
N ASN A 168 -7.06 3.49 14.86
CA ASN A 168 -5.76 2.85 15.01
C ASN A 168 -5.56 2.08 16.35
N GLU A 169 -6.63 1.84 17.12
CA GLU A 169 -6.63 1.06 18.36
C GLU A 169 -6.52 -0.45 18.10
N LYS A 170 -6.87 -0.90 16.90
CA LYS A 170 -6.74 -2.28 16.43
C LYS A 170 -6.16 -2.33 15.02
N LYS A 171 -5.29 -3.29 14.80
CA LYS A 171 -4.74 -3.57 13.47
C LYS A 171 -5.51 -4.70 12.78
N PRO A 172 -5.59 -4.71 11.43
CA PRO A 172 -6.20 -5.79 10.67
C PRO A 172 -5.32 -7.04 10.65
N ASP A 173 -5.92 -8.21 10.56
CA ASP A 173 -5.22 -9.44 10.21
C ASP A 173 -5.16 -9.64 8.68
N ALA A 174 -4.46 -10.67 8.21
CA ALA A 174 -4.30 -10.96 6.78
C ALA A 174 -5.64 -11.15 6.04
N GLU A 175 -6.66 -11.72 6.70
CA GLU A 175 -7.98 -11.88 6.12
C GLU A 175 -8.68 -10.53 5.88
N LEU A 176 -8.58 -9.62 6.84
CA LEU A 176 -9.11 -8.26 6.69
C LEU A 176 -8.38 -7.46 5.61
N LEU A 177 -7.05 -7.62 5.50
CA LEU A 177 -6.28 -7.00 4.41
C LEU A 177 -6.72 -7.54 3.05
N MET A 178 -6.93 -8.86 2.94
CA MET A 178 -7.48 -9.46 1.72
C MET A 178 -8.87 -8.89 1.36
N LEU A 179 -9.75 -8.71 2.36
CA LEU A 179 -11.07 -8.11 2.14
C LEU A 179 -10.97 -6.64 1.71
N LEU A 180 -10.01 -5.88 2.24
CA LEU A 180 -9.72 -4.52 1.76
C LEU A 180 -9.33 -4.53 0.29
N TYR A 181 -8.40 -5.40 -0.11
CA TYR A 181 -8.01 -5.53 -1.51
C TYR A 181 -9.19 -5.91 -2.40
N ASN A 182 -9.98 -6.91 -2.01
CA ASN A 182 -11.12 -7.38 -2.80
C ASN A 182 -12.19 -6.31 -3.03
N ASN A 183 -12.39 -5.41 -2.06
CA ASN A 183 -13.43 -4.39 -2.13
C ASN A 183 -12.93 -3.08 -2.74
N PHE A 184 -11.65 -2.74 -2.58
CA PHE A 184 -11.13 -1.42 -2.91
C PHE A 184 -9.93 -1.43 -3.86
N GLU A 185 -9.43 -2.61 -4.23
CA GLU A 185 -8.26 -2.79 -5.12
C GLU A 185 -7.02 -1.96 -4.70
N CYS A 186 -6.85 -1.75 -3.39
CA CYS A 186 -5.68 -1.07 -2.83
C CYS A 186 -4.57 -2.07 -2.49
N MET A 187 -3.33 -1.61 -2.32
CA MET A 187 -2.25 -2.40 -1.73
C MET A 187 -2.41 -2.34 -0.20
N PRO A 188 -3.06 -3.36 0.41
CA PRO A 188 -3.67 -3.18 1.72
C PRO A 188 -2.66 -3.08 2.85
N PHE A 189 -1.53 -3.81 2.76
CA PHE A 189 -0.53 -3.79 3.82
C PHE A 189 0.26 -2.48 3.80
N GLU A 190 0.82 -2.10 2.64
CA GLU A 190 1.58 -0.86 2.51
C GLU A 190 0.73 0.36 2.89
N THR A 191 -0.54 0.40 2.46
CA THR A 191 -1.47 1.48 2.80
C THR A 191 -1.69 1.62 4.31
N ILE A 192 -1.78 0.50 5.06
CA ILE A 192 -2.05 0.53 6.52
C ILE A 192 -0.76 0.64 7.34
N TYR A 193 0.32 0.09 6.85
CA TYR A 193 1.63 0.17 7.49
C TYR A 193 2.23 1.59 7.38
N GLY A 194 1.92 2.29 6.29
CA GLY A 194 2.23 3.73 6.14
C GLY A 194 3.69 4.06 5.81
N GLU A 195 4.52 3.07 5.44
CA GLU A 195 5.92 3.31 5.09
C GLU A 195 6.19 3.51 3.59
N ASN A 196 5.24 3.18 2.72
CA ASN A 196 5.49 3.26 1.29
C ASN A 196 4.25 3.67 0.48
N ASP A 197 4.13 4.95 0.28
CA ASP A 197 3.05 5.55 -0.51
C ASP A 197 3.20 5.29 -2.03
N LEU A 198 4.31 4.67 -2.47
CA LEU A 198 4.55 4.38 -3.89
C LEU A 198 3.70 3.21 -4.42
N GLY A 199 3.18 2.34 -3.56
CA GLY A 199 2.38 1.20 -3.99
C GLY A 199 1.16 1.61 -4.82
N GLU A 200 0.40 2.61 -4.35
CA GLU A 200 -0.75 3.15 -5.09
C GLU A 200 -0.34 3.87 -6.37
N ILE A 201 0.74 4.66 -6.33
CA ILE A 201 1.26 5.35 -7.52
C ILE A 201 1.73 4.32 -8.56
N ASN A 202 2.45 3.29 -8.14
CA ASN A 202 2.89 2.20 -9.01
C ASN A 202 1.71 1.44 -9.63
N ALA A 203 0.64 1.19 -8.86
CA ALA A 203 -0.55 0.52 -9.37
C ALA A 203 -1.23 1.32 -10.48
N VAL A 204 -1.27 2.63 -10.35
CA VAL A 204 -1.77 3.54 -11.39
C VAL A 204 -0.80 3.65 -12.54
N TRP A 205 0.49 3.84 -12.25
CA TRP A 205 1.54 3.97 -13.25
C TRP A 205 1.51 2.84 -14.29
N ARG A 206 1.40 1.59 -13.83
CA ARG A 206 1.32 0.42 -14.71
C ARG A 206 0.13 0.41 -15.67
N LYS A 207 -0.91 1.20 -15.38
CA LYS A 207 -2.13 1.31 -16.21
C LYS A 207 -2.08 2.48 -17.19
N LEU A 208 -1.08 3.38 -17.05
CA LEU A 208 -0.91 4.49 -17.97
C LEU A 208 -0.34 4.00 -19.31
N PRO A 209 -0.73 4.63 -20.44
CA PRO A 209 -0.06 4.42 -21.71
C PRO A 209 1.46 4.69 -21.63
N SER A 210 2.28 3.90 -22.32
CA SER A 210 3.75 4.03 -22.29
C SER A 210 4.25 5.43 -22.64
N GLN A 211 3.66 6.06 -23.66
CA GLN A 211 4.00 7.43 -24.03
C GLN A 211 3.78 8.41 -22.86
N MET A 212 2.66 8.28 -22.14
CA MET A 212 2.39 9.11 -20.96
C MET A 212 3.36 8.82 -19.82
N GLN A 213 3.72 7.54 -19.61
CA GLN A 213 4.73 7.17 -18.62
C GLN A 213 6.06 7.86 -18.91
N ASP A 214 6.51 7.86 -20.16
CA ASP A 214 7.78 8.49 -20.59
C ASP A 214 7.76 10.00 -20.36
N GLU A 215 6.68 10.67 -20.75
CA GLU A 215 6.51 12.12 -20.57
C GLU A 215 6.47 12.51 -19.07
N LEU A 216 5.67 11.82 -18.26
CA LEU A 216 5.56 12.09 -16.84
C LEU A 216 6.87 11.77 -16.10
N TYR A 217 7.55 10.69 -16.48
CA TYR A 217 8.85 10.34 -15.90
C TYR A 217 9.89 11.41 -16.16
N ALA A 218 9.97 11.91 -17.40
CA ALA A 218 10.89 13.00 -17.75
C ALA A 218 10.60 14.26 -16.92
N PHE A 219 9.34 14.59 -16.73
CA PHE A 219 8.91 15.72 -15.92
C PHE A 219 9.24 15.54 -14.44
N MET A 220 8.99 14.36 -13.86
CA MET A 220 9.36 14.04 -12.48
C MET A 220 10.86 14.12 -12.24
N LYS A 221 11.66 13.67 -13.22
CA LYS A 221 13.12 13.74 -13.13
C LYS A 221 13.64 15.19 -13.11
N GLN A 222 12.97 16.09 -13.80
CA GLN A 222 13.29 17.53 -13.74
C GLN A 222 12.91 18.12 -12.37
N GLY A 223 11.73 17.80 -11.87
CA GLY A 223 11.28 18.23 -10.56
C GLY A 223 12.15 17.72 -9.42
N LEU A 224 12.64 16.48 -9.50
CA LEU A 224 13.59 15.95 -8.52
C LEU A 224 14.86 16.80 -8.44
N ARG A 225 15.45 17.14 -9.59
CA ARG A 225 16.64 18.00 -9.63
C ARG A 225 16.40 19.37 -9.00
N PHE A 226 15.20 19.93 -9.19
CA PHE A 226 14.82 21.20 -8.59
C PHE A 226 14.67 21.07 -7.06
N ILE A 227 14.00 20.02 -6.58
CA ILE A 227 13.76 19.76 -5.15
C ILE A 227 15.07 19.49 -4.41
N ASP A 228 15.97 18.69 -4.99
CA ASP A 228 17.28 18.38 -4.38
C ASP A 228 18.25 19.57 -4.36
N ASN A 229 18.19 20.44 -5.36
CA ASN A 229 19.08 21.60 -5.45
C ASN A 229 18.70 22.75 -4.50
N GLN A 230 17.52 22.72 -3.88
CA GLN A 230 17.09 23.74 -2.91
C GLN A 230 17.82 23.67 -1.56
N THR A 231 18.76 22.73 -1.38
CA THR A 231 19.52 22.58 -0.14
C THR A 231 20.80 23.42 -0.08
N GLY A 232 21.08 24.22 -1.11
CA GLY A 232 22.36 24.94 -1.25
C GLY A 232 22.43 26.37 -0.71
N ASP A 233 21.31 27.07 -0.49
CA ASP A 233 21.34 28.51 -0.14
C ASP A 233 20.23 28.91 0.84
N THR A 234 20.39 28.56 2.12
CA THR A 234 19.78 29.34 3.20
C THR A 234 20.80 29.53 4.33
N LYS A 235 21.89 30.23 4.01
CA LYS A 235 22.64 31.02 4.96
C LYS A 235 22.44 32.48 4.56
N VAL A 236 21.41 33.07 5.13
CA VAL A 236 21.34 34.52 5.34
C VAL A 236 21.10 34.76 6.81
#